data_861c8d064c1213621660a6734d2f4cfd
#
_entry.id   861c8d064c1213621660a6734d2f4cfd
#
_cell.length_a   1.000
_cell.length_b   1.000
_cell.length_c   1.000
_cell.angle_alpha   90.00
_cell.angle_beta   90.00
_cell.angle_gamma   90.00
#
_symmetry.space_group_name_H-M   'P 1'
#
loop_
_entity.id
_entity.type
_entity.pdbx_description
1 polymer ?
#
loop_
_entity_poly.entity_id
_entity_poly.type
_entity_poly.pdbx_seq_one_letter_code
_entity_poly.pdbx_strand_id
1 'polypeptide(L)'
;MSTFFAQPYSLDAVGFYFDTLEAYTEKSESLLDTFGNPVEEFEIQFIDGDDCELFSACGINQANLNLWFETIADLVEHEKTALYYLRSVSSYNLENALDKLEDVNLSEGNLKDVAENLFDEFYLNDVPESVRAYIDYEKYARDCEMGGDLYEFDFNGTTWTCTNASGI
;
A
#
# COMPACT_ATOMS: atom_id res chain seq x y z
N MET A 1 15.65 -1.69 -6.64
CA MET A 1 15.36 -2.56 -7.82
C MET A 1 14.81 -3.86 -7.27
N SER A 2 13.61 -4.23 -7.62
CA SER A 2 12.95 -5.40 -7.04
C SER A 2 13.22 -6.65 -7.89
N THR A 3 13.27 -7.82 -7.25
CA THR A 3 13.48 -9.12 -7.88
C THR A 3 12.23 -9.98 -7.67
N PHE A 4 11.78 -10.62 -8.73
CA PHE A 4 10.59 -11.47 -8.72
C PHE A 4 10.94 -12.88 -9.19
N PHE A 5 10.07 -13.82 -8.85
CA PHE A 5 10.14 -15.19 -9.34
C PHE A 5 8.80 -15.61 -9.92
N ALA A 6 8.83 -16.14 -11.13
CA ALA A 6 7.67 -16.75 -11.79
C ALA A 6 7.72 -18.26 -11.55
N GLN A 7 6.84 -18.75 -10.66
CA GLN A 7 6.70 -20.17 -10.37
C GLN A 7 5.63 -20.79 -11.29
N PRO A 8 6.00 -21.70 -12.20
CA PRO A 8 5.02 -22.39 -13.01
C PRO A 8 4.05 -23.22 -12.17
N TYR A 9 2.78 -23.26 -12.54
CA TYR A 9 1.86 -24.26 -11.98
C TYR A 9 2.09 -25.66 -12.56
N SER A 10 2.75 -25.76 -13.72
CA SER A 10 3.21 -27.05 -14.24
C SER A 10 4.36 -27.61 -13.41
N LEU A 11 4.18 -28.80 -12.83
CA LEU A 11 5.20 -29.49 -12.05
C LEU A 11 6.43 -29.94 -12.88
N ASP A 12 6.26 -30.00 -14.19
CA ASP A 12 7.27 -30.44 -15.15
C ASP A 12 8.06 -29.27 -15.77
N ALA A 13 7.91 -28.07 -15.24
CA ALA A 13 8.62 -26.87 -15.65
C ALA A 13 9.37 -26.22 -14.47
N VAL A 14 10.48 -25.53 -14.79
CA VAL A 14 11.30 -24.83 -13.80
C VAL A 14 11.01 -23.32 -13.91
N GLY A 15 10.71 -22.67 -12.76
CA GLY A 15 10.48 -21.23 -12.70
C GLY A 15 11.75 -20.42 -12.97
N PHE A 16 11.56 -19.10 -13.11
CA PHE A 16 12.63 -18.18 -13.42
C PHE A 16 12.54 -16.87 -12.65
N TYR A 17 13.71 -16.26 -12.41
CA TYR A 17 13.80 -14.91 -11.84
C TYR A 17 13.71 -13.85 -12.94
N PHE A 18 13.12 -12.71 -12.59
CA PHE A 18 13.04 -11.52 -13.46
C PHE A 18 12.99 -10.24 -12.62
N ASP A 19 13.26 -9.11 -13.24
CA ASP A 19 13.32 -7.78 -12.63
C ASP A 19 12.61 -6.70 -13.48
N THR A 20 12.22 -7.05 -14.72
CA THR A 20 11.46 -6.19 -15.63
C THR A 20 10.32 -6.95 -16.29
N LEU A 21 9.34 -6.22 -16.80
CA LEU A 21 8.22 -6.81 -17.54
C LEU A 21 8.68 -7.47 -18.84
N GLU A 22 9.68 -6.87 -19.53
CA GLU A 22 10.26 -7.42 -20.75
C GLU A 22 10.94 -8.76 -20.47
N ALA A 23 11.75 -8.84 -19.40
CA ALA A 23 12.43 -10.07 -19.00
C ALA A 23 11.41 -11.18 -18.62
N TYR A 24 10.32 -10.81 -17.96
CA TYR A 24 9.22 -11.76 -17.69
C TYR A 24 8.59 -12.26 -18.98
N THR A 25 8.21 -11.37 -19.90
CA THR A 25 7.54 -11.71 -21.17
C THR A 25 8.43 -12.63 -22.01
N GLU A 26 9.71 -12.28 -22.22
CA GLU A 26 10.64 -13.09 -23.01
C GLU A 26 10.79 -14.51 -22.44
N LYS A 27 10.95 -14.63 -21.12
CA LYS A 27 11.14 -15.93 -20.46
C LYS A 27 9.87 -16.75 -20.42
N SER A 28 8.72 -16.14 -20.15
CA SER A 28 7.43 -16.85 -20.07
C SER A 28 6.99 -17.39 -21.44
N GLU A 29 7.15 -16.61 -22.52
CA GLU A 29 6.80 -17.02 -23.87
C GLU A 29 7.69 -18.16 -24.40
N SER A 30 8.93 -18.25 -23.91
CA SER A 30 9.88 -19.27 -24.33
C SER A 30 9.92 -20.52 -23.46
N LEU A 31 9.22 -20.50 -22.30
CA LEU A 31 9.27 -21.62 -21.36
C LEU A 31 8.45 -22.82 -21.83
N LEU A 32 9.12 -23.96 -21.91
CA LEU A 32 8.49 -25.24 -22.19
C LEU A 32 8.62 -26.17 -20.99
N ASP A 33 7.63 -27.02 -20.81
CA ASP A 33 7.71 -28.14 -19.85
C ASP A 33 8.67 -29.23 -20.36
N THR A 34 8.89 -30.28 -19.54
CA THR A 34 9.77 -31.40 -19.92
C THR A 34 9.26 -32.20 -21.12
N PHE A 35 8.00 -32.02 -21.54
CA PHE A 35 7.38 -32.67 -22.68
C PHE A 35 7.38 -31.78 -23.94
N GLY A 36 7.88 -30.53 -23.83
CA GLY A 36 7.93 -29.58 -24.94
C GLY A 36 6.65 -28.77 -25.15
N ASN A 37 5.72 -28.75 -24.17
CA ASN A 37 4.52 -27.93 -24.25
C ASN A 37 4.78 -26.53 -23.63
N PRO A 38 4.18 -25.46 -24.16
CA PRO A 38 4.26 -24.14 -23.56
C PRO A 38 3.69 -24.11 -22.16
N VAL A 39 4.33 -23.35 -21.27
CA VAL A 39 3.85 -23.07 -19.92
C VAL A 39 3.14 -21.72 -19.92
N GLU A 40 1.87 -21.69 -19.56
CA GLU A 40 1.02 -20.51 -19.69
C GLU A 40 0.69 -19.85 -18.35
N GLU A 41 0.77 -20.59 -17.24
CA GLU A 41 0.31 -20.12 -15.93
C GLU A 41 1.44 -20.09 -14.91
N PHE A 42 1.59 -18.92 -14.24
CA PHE A 42 2.62 -18.68 -13.24
C PHE A 42 2.05 -18.00 -12.00
N GLU A 43 2.50 -18.42 -10.83
CA GLU A 43 2.43 -17.64 -9.61
C GLU A 43 3.60 -16.65 -9.59
N ILE A 44 3.30 -15.37 -9.37
CA ILE A 44 4.32 -14.32 -9.29
C ILE A 44 4.64 -14.06 -7.82
N GLN A 45 5.91 -14.23 -7.46
CA GLN A 45 6.42 -14.07 -6.11
C GLN A 45 7.39 -12.89 -6.05
N PHE A 46 7.20 -11.99 -5.07
CA PHE A 46 8.15 -10.94 -4.74
C PHE A 46 9.28 -11.55 -3.89
N ILE A 47 10.53 -11.44 -4.35
CA ILE A 47 11.67 -12.09 -3.70
C ILE A 47 12.55 -11.12 -2.93
N ASP A 48 12.82 -9.94 -3.51
CA ASP A 48 13.70 -8.94 -2.89
C ASP A 48 13.35 -7.52 -3.37
N GLY A 49 13.47 -6.54 -2.48
CA GLY A 49 13.18 -5.11 -2.72
C GLY A 49 12.35 -4.49 -1.59
N ASP A 50 12.12 -3.19 -1.69
CA ASP A 50 11.52 -2.40 -0.60
C ASP A 50 9.96 -2.44 -0.59
N ASP A 51 9.32 -2.80 -1.70
CA ASP A 51 7.87 -2.69 -1.90
C ASP A 51 7.10 -4.02 -1.68
N CYS A 52 7.63 -4.97 -0.90
CA CYS A 52 7.03 -6.29 -0.70
C CYS A 52 5.62 -6.22 -0.09
N GLU A 53 5.42 -5.35 0.89
CA GLU A 53 4.11 -5.15 1.53
C GLU A 53 3.09 -4.59 0.55
N LEU A 54 3.49 -3.59 -0.25
CA LEU A 54 2.63 -3.00 -1.27
C LEU A 54 2.27 -3.99 -2.36
N PHE A 55 3.26 -4.77 -2.87
CA PHE A 55 3.03 -5.81 -3.86
C PHE A 55 1.97 -6.81 -3.39
N SER A 56 2.10 -7.27 -2.15
CA SER A 56 1.15 -8.19 -1.52
C SER A 56 -0.23 -7.55 -1.36
N ALA A 57 -0.31 -6.32 -0.84
CA ALA A 57 -1.57 -5.60 -0.63
C ALA A 57 -2.33 -5.35 -1.95
N CYS A 58 -1.60 -5.05 -3.03
CA CYS A 58 -2.17 -4.88 -4.36
C CYS A 58 -2.68 -6.18 -4.99
N GLY A 59 -2.28 -7.34 -4.46
CA GLY A 59 -2.66 -8.64 -5.01
C GLY A 59 -2.13 -8.85 -6.43
N ILE A 60 -0.86 -8.47 -6.64
CA ILE A 60 -0.22 -8.58 -7.95
C ILE A 60 -0.04 -10.05 -8.32
N ASN A 61 -0.42 -10.37 -9.53
CA ASN A 61 -0.35 -11.70 -10.13
C ASN A 61 -0.07 -11.58 -11.63
N GLN A 62 0.00 -12.69 -12.35
CA GLN A 62 0.30 -12.73 -13.78
C GLN A 62 -0.61 -11.81 -14.62
N ALA A 63 -1.91 -11.70 -14.27
CA ALA A 63 -2.88 -10.96 -15.09
C ALA A 63 -2.76 -9.43 -14.96
N ASN A 64 -2.22 -8.95 -13.83
CA ASN A 64 -2.07 -7.51 -13.56
C ASN A 64 -0.60 -7.08 -13.33
N LEU A 65 0.36 -7.95 -13.67
CA LEU A 65 1.79 -7.69 -13.49
C LEU A 65 2.26 -6.44 -14.24
N ASN A 66 1.65 -6.14 -15.39
CA ASN A 66 1.93 -4.92 -16.13
C ASN A 66 1.62 -3.64 -15.32
N LEU A 67 0.54 -3.62 -14.53
CA LEU A 67 0.21 -2.47 -13.67
C LEU A 67 1.29 -2.20 -12.63
N TRP A 68 1.95 -3.26 -12.14
CA TRP A 68 3.07 -3.10 -11.23
C TRP A 68 4.22 -2.32 -11.88
N PHE A 69 4.68 -2.78 -13.03
CA PHE A 69 5.85 -2.21 -13.71
C PHE A 69 5.56 -0.87 -14.41
N GLU A 70 4.35 -0.66 -14.92
CA GLU A 70 4.01 0.53 -15.69
C GLU A 70 3.46 1.68 -14.82
N THR A 71 3.01 1.36 -13.60
CA THR A 71 2.32 2.36 -12.77
C THR A 71 2.79 2.31 -11.31
N ILE A 72 2.63 1.16 -10.62
CA ILE A 72 2.74 1.11 -9.15
C ILE A 72 4.19 1.27 -8.68
N ALA A 73 5.14 0.65 -9.36
CA ALA A 73 6.55 0.72 -8.99
C ALA A 73 7.13 2.15 -9.06
N ASP A 74 6.59 2.98 -9.94
CA ASP A 74 7.02 4.36 -10.16
C ASP A 74 6.29 5.40 -9.30
N LEU A 75 5.29 5.00 -8.52
CA LEU A 75 4.61 5.89 -7.56
C LEU A 75 5.61 6.46 -6.54
N VAL A 76 5.41 7.71 -6.15
CA VAL A 76 6.18 8.31 -5.05
C VAL A 76 5.72 7.74 -3.71
N GLU A 77 6.55 7.86 -2.67
CA GLU A 77 6.31 7.22 -1.36
C GLU A 77 4.92 7.52 -0.78
N HIS A 78 4.48 8.76 -0.85
CA HIS A 78 3.15 9.14 -0.36
C HIS A 78 2.01 8.43 -1.10
N GLU A 79 2.11 8.29 -2.42
CA GLU A 79 1.13 7.57 -3.25
C GLU A 79 1.16 6.06 -2.96
N LYS A 80 2.35 5.48 -2.75
CA LYS A 80 2.49 4.07 -2.33
C LYS A 80 1.82 3.83 -0.98
N THR A 81 2.00 4.74 -0.03
CA THR A 81 1.37 4.67 1.29
C THR A 81 -0.16 4.80 1.18
N ALA A 82 -0.66 5.74 0.35
CA ALA A 82 -2.09 5.89 0.09
C ALA A 82 -2.68 4.63 -0.58
N LEU A 83 -1.97 4.07 -1.56
CA LEU A 83 -2.39 2.82 -2.22
C LEU A 83 -2.46 1.65 -1.23
N TYR A 84 -1.44 1.52 -0.37
CA TYR A 84 -1.42 0.50 0.67
C TYR A 84 -2.63 0.64 1.61
N TYR A 85 -2.91 1.85 2.10
CA TYR A 85 -4.08 2.14 2.93
C TYR A 85 -5.39 1.75 2.26
N LEU A 86 -5.61 2.19 1.02
CA LEU A 86 -6.83 1.90 0.26
C LEU A 86 -7.03 0.40 0.02
N ARG A 87 -5.94 -0.33 -0.21
CA ARG A 87 -5.98 -1.77 -0.47
C ARG A 87 -6.14 -2.61 0.81
N SER A 88 -5.37 -2.29 1.85
CA SER A 88 -5.26 -3.11 3.06
C SER A 88 -6.33 -2.77 4.11
N VAL A 89 -6.68 -1.49 4.24
CA VAL A 89 -7.60 -1.01 5.27
C VAL A 89 -9.00 -0.79 4.69
N SER A 90 -9.11 0.00 3.64
CA SER A 90 -10.41 0.38 3.07
C SER A 90 -10.98 -0.64 2.08
N SER A 91 -10.22 -1.70 1.75
CA SER A 91 -10.62 -2.82 0.90
C SER A 91 -11.09 -2.44 -0.52
N TYR A 92 -10.61 -1.32 -1.06
CA TYR A 92 -10.84 -0.96 -2.45
C TYR A 92 -10.23 -1.99 -3.40
N ASN A 93 -10.85 -2.23 -4.55
CA ASN A 93 -10.18 -2.96 -5.62
C ASN A 93 -9.02 -2.11 -6.20
N LEU A 94 -8.07 -2.74 -6.90
CA LEU A 94 -6.83 -2.07 -7.32
C LEU A 94 -7.07 -0.88 -8.25
N GLU A 95 -8.00 -1.00 -9.21
CA GLU A 95 -8.33 0.06 -10.16
C GLU A 95 -8.91 1.29 -9.44
N ASN A 96 -9.93 1.09 -8.60
CA ASN A 96 -10.53 2.18 -7.82
C ASN A 96 -9.55 2.78 -6.81
N ALA A 97 -8.63 1.99 -6.26
CA ALA A 97 -7.61 2.49 -5.34
C ALA A 97 -6.61 3.42 -6.06
N LEU A 98 -6.18 3.06 -7.27
CA LEU A 98 -5.30 3.91 -8.08
C LEU A 98 -5.96 5.25 -8.46
N ASP A 99 -7.27 5.25 -8.73
CA ASP A 99 -8.02 6.48 -9.06
C ASP A 99 -8.22 7.41 -7.85
N LYS A 100 -8.01 6.90 -6.62
CA LYS A 100 -8.29 7.62 -5.37
C LYS A 100 -7.05 8.02 -4.56
N LEU A 101 -5.86 7.89 -5.11
CA LEU A 101 -4.62 8.19 -4.38
C LEU A 101 -4.58 9.62 -3.84
N GLU A 102 -5.04 10.59 -4.64
CA GLU A 102 -5.07 12.01 -4.26
C GLU A 102 -6.16 12.35 -3.23
N ASP A 103 -7.15 11.47 -3.05
CA ASP A 103 -8.24 11.69 -2.08
C ASP A 103 -7.81 11.34 -0.65
N VAL A 104 -6.72 10.60 -0.46
CA VAL A 104 -6.25 10.12 0.86
C VAL A 104 -5.33 11.16 1.50
N ASN A 105 -5.72 11.63 2.68
CA ASN A 105 -4.88 12.53 3.48
C ASN A 105 -4.13 11.74 4.54
N LEU A 106 -2.80 11.72 4.43
CA LEU A 106 -1.91 10.98 5.33
C LEU A 106 -0.99 11.92 6.10
N SER A 107 -0.77 11.60 7.37
CA SER A 107 0.25 12.22 8.20
C SER A 107 1.15 11.13 8.78
N GLU A 108 2.47 11.32 8.73
CA GLU A 108 3.41 10.44 9.41
C GLU A 108 3.29 10.66 10.92
N GLY A 109 3.17 9.57 11.66
CA GLY A 109 3.05 9.55 13.12
C GLY A 109 1.88 8.74 13.62
N ASN A 110 1.89 8.51 14.93
CA ASN A 110 0.82 7.79 15.62
C ASN A 110 -0.44 8.65 15.76
N LEU A 111 -1.55 7.99 16.02
CA LEU A 111 -2.87 8.60 16.13
C LEU A 111 -2.91 9.79 17.11
N LYS A 112 -2.25 9.65 18.29
CA LYS A 112 -2.25 10.68 19.32
C LYS A 112 -1.53 11.94 18.86
N ASP A 113 -0.32 11.79 18.32
CA ASP A 113 0.51 12.93 17.90
C ASP A 113 -0.14 13.67 16.73
N VAL A 114 -0.72 12.92 15.78
CA VAL A 114 -1.45 13.51 14.65
C VAL A 114 -2.72 14.22 15.11
N ALA A 115 -3.51 13.61 16.02
CA ALA A 115 -4.70 14.22 16.58
C ALA A 115 -4.39 15.49 17.38
N GLU A 116 -3.29 15.49 18.18
CA GLU A 116 -2.82 16.67 18.91
C GLU A 116 -2.49 17.82 17.93
N ASN A 117 -1.73 17.53 16.88
CA ASN A 117 -1.39 18.53 15.87
C ASN A 117 -2.65 19.12 15.19
N LEU A 118 -3.60 18.26 14.82
CA LEU A 118 -4.86 18.71 14.23
C LEU A 118 -5.70 19.56 15.20
N PHE A 119 -5.78 19.15 16.46
CA PHE A 119 -6.48 19.92 17.48
C PHE A 119 -5.86 21.32 17.64
N ASP A 120 -4.54 21.36 17.73
CA ASP A 120 -3.81 22.62 17.89
C ASP A 120 -3.96 23.54 16.68
N GLU A 121 -3.94 22.98 15.47
CA GLU A 121 -4.12 23.75 14.25
C GLU A 121 -5.52 24.35 14.15
N PHE A 122 -6.57 23.56 14.42
CA PHE A 122 -7.94 23.97 14.15
C PHE A 122 -8.67 24.61 15.34
N TYR A 123 -8.33 24.24 16.60
CA TYR A 123 -9.12 24.59 17.78
C TYR A 123 -8.35 25.36 18.85
N LEU A 124 -7.03 25.19 18.98
CA LEU A 124 -6.28 25.74 20.10
C LEU A 124 -6.39 27.26 20.20
N ASN A 125 -6.51 27.96 19.08
CA ASN A 125 -6.65 29.42 19.05
C ASN A 125 -7.95 29.93 19.69
N ASP A 126 -9.00 29.11 19.67
CA ASP A 126 -10.31 29.42 20.25
C ASP A 126 -10.40 29.00 21.73
N VAL A 127 -9.39 28.27 22.25
CA VAL A 127 -9.31 27.84 23.65
C VAL A 127 -8.60 28.89 24.49
N PRO A 128 -9.24 29.44 25.54
CA PRO A 128 -8.58 30.38 26.46
C PRO A 128 -7.31 29.79 27.04
N GLU A 129 -6.23 30.57 27.10
CA GLU A 129 -4.91 30.13 27.56
C GLU A 129 -4.95 29.46 28.96
N SER A 130 -5.81 29.95 29.85
CA SER A 130 -5.94 29.44 31.22
C SER A 130 -6.48 28.01 31.31
N VAL A 131 -7.08 27.46 30.22
CA VAL A 131 -7.66 26.10 30.20
C VAL A 131 -6.93 25.15 29.24
N ARG A 132 -5.95 25.64 28.46
CA ARG A 132 -5.20 24.78 27.52
C ARG A 132 -4.48 23.62 28.21
N ALA A 133 -3.99 23.81 29.43
CA ALA A 133 -3.33 22.76 30.20
C ALA A 133 -4.28 21.61 30.63
N TYR A 134 -5.58 21.75 30.45
CA TYR A 134 -6.58 20.74 30.78
C TYR A 134 -7.12 20.00 29.54
N ILE A 135 -6.55 20.25 28.36
CA ILE A 135 -6.95 19.53 27.13
C ILE A 135 -6.48 18.09 27.25
N ASP A 136 -7.40 17.16 27.06
CA ASP A 136 -7.13 15.72 27.04
C ASP A 136 -7.00 15.25 25.59
N TYR A 137 -5.79 15.35 25.04
CA TYR A 137 -5.50 14.95 23.67
C TYR A 137 -5.66 13.45 23.44
N GLU A 138 -5.44 12.61 24.47
CA GLU A 138 -5.65 11.15 24.34
C GLU A 138 -7.12 10.81 24.16
N LYS A 139 -7.97 11.53 24.88
CA LYS A 139 -9.42 11.35 24.72
C LYS A 139 -9.88 11.85 23.36
N TYR A 140 -9.38 13.00 22.93
CA TYR A 140 -9.69 13.56 21.60
C TYR A 140 -9.29 12.61 20.48
N ALA A 141 -8.05 12.10 20.52
CA ALA A 141 -7.56 11.11 19.54
C ALA A 141 -8.46 9.87 19.48
N ARG A 142 -8.82 9.31 20.65
CA ARG A 142 -9.70 8.15 20.72
C ARG A 142 -11.10 8.44 20.17
N ASP A 143 -11.64 9.62 20.46
CA ASP A 143 -12.98 10.01 19.96
C ASP A 143 -12.95 10.15 18.42
N CYS A 144 -11.87 10.69 17.84
CA CYS A 144 -11.66 10.76 16.38
C CYS A 144 -11.53 9.37 15.74
N GLU A 145 -10.79 8.45 16.38
CA GLU A 145 -10.65 7.07 15.92
C GLU A 145 -12.01 6.34 15.96
N MET A 146 -12.70 6.43 17.08
CA MET A 146 -14.03 5.81 17.24
C MET A 146 -15.09 6.42 16.31
N GLY A 147 -14.95 7.70 15.96
CA GLY A 147 -15.77 8.37 14.96
C GLY A 147 -15.44 7.98 13.53
N GLY A 148 -14.29 7.33 13.31
CA GLY A 148 -13.79 6.94 12.01
C GLY A 148 -13.11 8.07 11.23
N ASP A 149 -12.86 9.22 11.85
CA ASP A 149 -12.22 10.36 11.18
C ASP A 149 -10.72 10.14 11.01
N LEU A 150 -10.09 9.50 12.00
CA LEU A 150 -8.67 9.14 11.99
C LEU A 150 -8.50 7.62 12.00
N TYR A 151 -7.49 7.13 11.28
CA TYR A 151 -7.12 5.72 11.27
C TYR A 151 -5.60 5.56 11.22
N GLU A 152 -5.02 4.88 12.23
CA GLU A 152 -3.59 4.57 12.32
C GLU A 152 -3.29 3.23 11.64
N PHE A 153 -2.18 3.17 10.93
CA PHE A 153 -1.66 1.94 10.31
C PHE A 153 -0.15 2.01 10.13
N ASP A 154 0.48 0.84 9.99
CA ASP A 154 1.91 0.74 9.69
C ASP A 154 2.11 0.36 8.22
N PHE A 155 3.11 0.96 7.59
CA PHE A 155 3.56 0.62 6.25
C PHE A 155 5.07 0.84 6.12
N ASN A 156 5.79 -0.14 5.61
CA ASN A 156 7.25 -0.13 5.43
C ASN A 156 8.02 0.31 6.69
N GLY A 157 7.54 -0.13 7.88
CA GLY A 157 8.18 0.19 9.17
C GLY A 157 7.93 1.62 9.67
N THR A 158 7.08 2.40 9.01
CA THR A 158 6.67 3.74 9.43
C THR A 158 5.19 3.72 9.83
N THR A 159 4.87 4.36 10.96
CA THR A 159 3.49 4.53 11.41
C THR A 159 2.88 5.76 10.75
N TRP A 160 1.70 5.60 10.18
CA TRP A 160 0.92 6.61 9.48
C TRP A 160 -0.47 6.74 10.07
N THR A 161 -1.03 7.94 9.96
CA THR A 161 -2.44 8.19 10.30
C THR A 161 -3.15 8.80 9.09
N CYS A 162 -4.22 8.13 8.63
CA CYS A 162 -5.16 8.71 7.67
C CYS A 162 -6.06 9.70 8.40
N THR A 163 -6.12 10.95 7.91
CA THR A 163 -6.82 12.05 8.59
C THR A 163 -8.20 12.37 8.01
N ASN A 164 -8.64 11.63 7.02
CA ASN A 164 -9.96 11.76 6.41
C ASN A 164 -10.63 10.38 6.16
N ALA A 165 -10.37 9.42 7.04
CA ALA A 165 -10.79 8.04 6.87
C ALA A 165 -12.32 7.86 6.69
N SER A 166 -13.14 8.71 7.33
CA SER A 166 -14.61 8.70 7.17
C SER A 166 -15.11 9.18 5.81
N GLY A 167 -14.25 9.83 5.02
CA GLY A 167 -14.58 10.38 3.69
C GLY A 167 -14.14 9.52 2.51
N ILE A 168 -13.49 8.38 2.79
CA ILE A 168 -12.89 7.50 1.79
C ILE A 168 -13.60 6.16 1.71
#